data_6ba27599d7b435bc5be178dfc6170628
#
_entry.id   6ba27599d7b435bc5be178dfc6170628
#
_cell.length_a   1.000
_cell.length_b   1.000
_cell.length_c   1.000
_cell.angle_alpha   90.00
_cell.angle_beta   90.00
_cell.angle_gamma   90.00
#
_symmetry.space_group_name_H-M   'P 1'
#
loop_
_entity.id
_entity.type
_entity.pdbx_description
1 polymer ?
#
loop_
_entity_poly.entity_id
_entity_poly.type
_entity_poly.pdbx_seq_one_letter_code
_entity_poly.pdbx_strand_id
1 'polypeptide(L)'
;MKENEVTGLLRDLVWLNAVIATELIQITENSSQILRKSQPPESCMRDHQSLRETALLIAERCRPGTALKEHLTNHQQDKSA
;
A
#
# COMPACT_ATOMS: atom_id res chain seq x y z
N MET A 1 -16.15 -7.07 -25.47
CA MET A 1 -14.84 -6.44 -25.20
C MET A 1 -13.73 -7.40 -25.64
N LYS A 2 -12.72 -6.86 -26.29
CA LYS A 2 -11.58 -7.68 -26.74
C LYS A 2 -10.77 -8.17 -25.54
N GLU A 3 -10.15 -9.34 -25.71
CA GLU A 3 -9.34 -9.95 -24.66
C GLU A 3 -8.24 -9.01 -24.13
N ASN A 4 -7.58 -8.27 -25.02
CA ASN A 4 -6.54 -7.30 -24.63
C ASN A 4 -7.09 -6.18 -23.75
N GLU A 5 -8.32 -5.75 -24.03
CA GLU A 5 -8.98 -4.72 -23.23
C GLU A 5 -9.32 -5.22 -21.85
N VAL A 6 -9.81 -6.46 -21.77
CA VAL A 6 -10.12 -7.10 -20.47
C VAL A 6 -8.86 -7.23 -19.64
N THR A 7 -7.79 -7.73 -20.25
CA THR A 7 -6.49 -7.89 -19.55
C THR A 7 -5.99 -6.55 -19.02
N GLY A 8 -6.09 -5.50 -19.84
CA GLY A 8 -5.68 -4.16 -19.45
C GLY A 8 -6.49 -3.63 -18.27
N LEU A 9 -7.82 -3.82 -18.32
CA LEU A 9 -8.70 -3.39 -17.26
C LEU A 9 -8.42 -4.14 -15.94
N LEU A 10 -8.17 -5.43 -16.03
CA LEU A 10 -7.84 -6.23 -14.85
C LEU A 10 -6.51 -5.78 -14.25
N ARG A 11 -5.52 -5.51 -15.08
CA ARG A 11 -4.22 -5.01 -14.63
C ARG A 11 -4.38 -3.67 -13.92
N ASP A 12 -5.16 -2.76 -14.49
CA ASP A 12 -5.41 -1.46 -13.89
C ASP A 12 -6.13 -1.61 -12.55
N LEU A 13 -7.12 -2.49 -12.49
CA LEU A 13 -7.89 -2.74 -11.28
C LEU A 13 -6.99 -3.31 -10.17
N VAL A 14 -6.14 -4.27 -10.50
CA VAL A 14 -5.21 -4.86 -9.53
C VAL A 14 -4.25 -3.80 -9.01
N TRP A 15 -3.71 -2.96 -9.91
CA TRP A 15 -2.80 -1.89 -9.53
C TRP A 15 -3.48 -0.89 -8.59
N LEU A 16 -4.69 -0.44 -8.95
CA LEU A 16 -5.45 0.50 -8.12
C LEU A 16 -5.77 -0.10 -6.74
N ASN A 17 -6.12 -1.38 -6.69
CA ASN A 17 -6.37 -2.05 -5.42
C ASN A 17 -5.11 -2.12 -4.56
N ALA A 18 -3.95 -2.33 -5.16
CA ALA A 18 -2.69 -2.32 -4.42
C ALA A 18 -2.43 -0.93 -3.82
N VAL A 19 -2.66 0.13 -4.59
CA VAL A 19 -2.53 1.51 -4.09
C VAL A 19 -3.49 1.75 -2.94
N ILE A 20 -4.76 1.38 -3.10
CA ILE A 20 -5.77 1.55 -2.07
C ILE A 20 -5.39 0.79 -0.80
N ALA A 21 -4.93 -0.44 -0.94
CA ALA A 21 -4.54 -1.27 0.21
C ALA A 21 -3.40 -0.62 1.00
N THR A 22 -2.37 -0.13 0.31
CA THR A 22 -1.23 0.48 0.99
C THR A 22 -1.61 1.79 1.67
N GLU A 23 -2.43 2.62 1.02
CA GLU A 23 -2.92 3.86 1.62
C GLU A 23 -3.83 3.59 2.81
N LEU A 24 -4.68 2.57 2.71
CA LEU A 24 -5.59 2.21 3.79
C LEU A 24 -4.82 1.71 5.02
N ILE A 25 -3.78 0.92 4.82
CA ILE A 25 -2.92 0.47 5.91
C ILE A 25 -2.31 1.69 6.62
N GLN A 26 -1.80 2.65 5.87
CA GLN A 26 -1.20 3.85 6.43
C GLN A 26 -2.22 4.68 7.21
N ILE A 27 -3.43 4.85 6.67
CA ILE A 27 -4.52 5.56 7.33
C ILE A 27 -4.90 4.85 8.64
N THR A 28 -5.00 3.53 8.60
CA THR A 28 -5.33 2.73 9.78
C THR A 28 -4.30 2.90 10.88
N GLU A 29 -3.01 2.87 10.51
CA GLU A 29 -1.93 3.08 11.47
C GLU A 29 -1.97 4.48 12.06
N ASN A 30 -2.18 5.49 11.23
CA ASN A 30 -2.26 6.88 11.68
C ASN A 30 -3.43 7.07 12.65
N SER A 31 -4.60 6.53 12.30
CA SER A 31 -5.79 6.63 13.14
C SER A 31 -5.59 5.94 14.48
N SER A 32 -5.02 4.74 14.47
CA SER A 32 -4.72 3.98 15.68
C SER A 32 -3.76 4.75 16.58
N GLN A 33 -2.72 5.34 16.00
CA GLN A 33 -1.74 6.12 16.73
C GLN A 33 -2.36 7.35 17.40
N ILE A 34 -3.24 8.04 16.68
CA ILE A 34 -3.95 9.22 17.20
C ILE A 34 -4.84 8.82 18.38
N LEU A 35 -5.65 7.76 18.22
CA LEU A 35 -6.58 7.29 19.23
C LEU A 35 -5.87 6.80 20.48
N ARG A 36 -4.77 6.08 20.32
CA ARG A 36 -4.03 5.48 21.43
C ARG A 36 -2.99 6.41 22.02
N LYS A 37 -2.64 7.46 21.31
CA LYS A 37 -1.53 8.36 21.65
C LYS A 37 -0.21 7.60 21.77
N SER A 38 -0.09 6.50 21.01
CA SER A 38 1.11 5.65 21.00
C SER A 38 1.14 4.87 19.70
N GLN A 39 2.29 4.23 19.43
CA GLN A 39 2.41 3.36 18.26
C GLN A 39 1.49 2.15 18.38
N PRO A 40 0.99 1.61 17.26
CA PRO A 40 0.27 0.34 17.27
C PRO A 40 1.16 -0.78 17.82
N PRO A 41 0.55 -1.88 18.32
CA PRO A 41 1.34 -3.02 18.77
C PRO A 41 2.31 -3.52 17.71
N GLU A 42 3.47 -3.96 18.12
CA GLU A 42 4.53 -4.42 17.21
C GLU A 42 4.06 -5.54 16.28
N SER A 43 3.24 -6.46 16.80
CA SER A 43 2.68 -7.55 15.99
C SER A 43 1.82 -7.01 14.84
N CYS A 44 0.99 -5.99 15.11
CA CYS A 44 0.19 -5.33 14.07
C CYS A 44 1.07 -4.65 13.04
N MET A 45 2.14 -3.97 13.49
CA MET A 45 3.06 -3.29 12.59
C MET A 45 3.76 -4.27 11.65
N ARG A 46 4.15 -5.44 12.16
CA ARG A 46 4.77 -6.48 11.33
C ARG A 46 3.80 -7.04 10.32
N ASP A 47 2.56 -7.29 10.72
CA ASP A 47 1.52 -7.76 9.80
C ASP A 47 1.25 -6.74 8.70
N HIS A 48 1.15 -5.47 9.06
CA HIS A 48 0.95 -4.38 8.09
C HIS A 48 2.11 -4.27 7.13
N GLN A 49 3.35 -4.42 7.63
CA GLN A 49 4.53 -4.35 6.77
C GLN A 49 4.54 -5.50 5.77
N SER A 50 4.18 -6.71 6.20
CA SER A 50 4.07 -7.86 5.32
C SER A 50 3.01 -7.64 4.23
N LEU A 51 1.86 -7.07 4.60
CA LEU A 51 0.80 -6.75 3.64
C LEU A 51 1.25 -5.66 2.65
N ARG A 52 1.97 -4.64 3.13
CA ARG A 52 2.55 -3.61 2.27
C ARG A 52 3.49 -4.20 1.24
N GLU A 53 4.37 -5.07 1.67
CA GLU A 53 5.35 -5.70 0.79
C GLU A 53 4.65 -6.52 -0.29
N THR A 54 3.62 -7.27 0.09
CA THR A 54 2.83 -8.04 -0.87
C THR A 54 2.14 -7.11 -1.87
N ALA A 55 1.52 -6.04 -1.40
CA ALA A 55 0.85 -5.08 -2.27
C ALA A 55 1.83 -4.41 -3.23
N LEU A 56 3.03 -4.06 -2.75
CA LEU A 56 4.07 -3.46 -3.58
C LEU A 56 4.58 -4.42 -4.65
N LEU A 57 4.74 -5.70 -4.33
CA LEU A 57 5.14 -6.72 -5.30
C LEU A 57 4.09 -6.86 -6.39
N ILE A 58 2.81 -6.86 -6.01
CA ILE A 58 1.72 -6.93 -6.98
C ILE A 58 1.70 -5.70 -7.87
N ALA A 59 1.84 -4.51 -7.28
CA ALA A 59 1.86 -3.26 -8.03
C ALA A 59 3.03 -3.22 -9.00
N GLU A 60 4.22 -3.63 -8.57
CA GLU A 60 5.41 -3.66 -9.41
C GLU A 60 5.24 -4.61 -10.59
N ARG A 61 4.57 -5.74 -10.36
CA ARG A 61 4.25 -6.70 -11.43
C ARG A 61 3.31 -6.09 -12.46
N CYS A 62 2.34 -5.27 -12.00
CA CYS A 62 1.37 -4.64 -12.88
C CYS A 62 1.94 -3.46 -13.64
N ARG A 63 2.74 -2.63 -12.96
CA ARG A 63 3.36 -1.43 -13.55
C ARG A 63 4.78 -1.27 -13.03
N PRO A 64 5.74 -1.97 -13.65
CA PRO A 64 7.15 -1.87 -13.22
C PRO A 64 7.65 -0.43 -13.29
N GLY A 65 8.48 -0.06 -12.32
CA GLY A 65 9.10 1.25 -12.29
C GLY A 65 8.21 2.39 -11.81
N THR A 66 7.07 2.08 -11.21
CA THR A 66 6.22 3.14 -10.63
C THR A 66 6.83 3.68 -9.34
N ALA A 67 6.40 4.88 -8.96
CA ALA A 67 6.90 5.56 -7.77
C ALA A 67 6.12 5.18 -6.49
N LEU A 68 5.31 4.12 -6.51
CA LEU A 68 4.49 3.76 -5.37
C LEU A 68 5.32 3.44 -4.12
N LYS A 69 6.39 2.68 -4.28
CA LYS A 69 7.28 2.35 -3.17
C LYS A 69 7.90 3.60 -2.57
N GLU A 70 8.37 4.51 -3.41
CA GLU A 70 8.94 5.77 -2.97
C GLU A 70 7.91 6.64 -2.26
N HIS A 71 6.72 6.71 -2.82
CA HIS A 71 5.60 7.45 -2.21
C HIS A 71 5.29 6.94 -0.80
N LEU A 72 5.22 5.62 -0.63
CA LEU A 72 4.95 5.02 0.69
C LEU A 72 6.10 5.27 1.66
N THR A 73 7.34 5.20 1.17
CA THR A 73 8.51 5.49 1.99
C THR A 73 8.45 6.92 2.50
N ASN A 74 8.07 7.86 1.65
CA ASN A 74 7.92 9.26 2.02
C ASN A 74 6.85 9.46 3.09
N HIS A 75 5.72 8.76 2.99
CA HIS A 75 4.67 8.78 4.02
C HIS A 75 5.21 8.31 5.37
N GLN A 76 5.99 7.25 5.37
CA GLN A 76 6.56 6.70 6.58
C GLN A 76 7.60 7.64 7.20
N GLN A 77 8.40 8.30 6.37
CA GLN A 77 9.39 9.27 6.82
C GLN A 77 8.74 10.51 7.42
N ASP A 78 7.71 11.04 6.78
CA ASP A 78 6.94 12.18 7.29
C ASP A 78 6.39 11.89 8.68
N LYS A 79 5.99 10.65 8.91
CA LYS A 79 5.42 10.21 10.17
C LYS A 79 6.45 10.18 11.30
N SER A 80 7.72 9.94 10.97
CA SER A 80 8.79 9.86 11.97
C SER A 80 9.39 11.22 12.31
N ALA A 81 9.00 12.24 11.60
CA ALA A 81 9.40 13.63 11.94
C ALA A 81 8.48 14.21 13.05
#